data_3d11a8fd9b5c753218d9954b639b9e41
#
_entry.id   3d11a8fd9b5c753218d9954b639b9e41
#
_cell.length_a   1.000
_cell.length_b   1.000
_cell.length_c   1.000
_cell.angle_alpha   90.00
_cell.angle_beta   90.00
_cell.angle_gamma   90.00
#
_symmetry.space_group_name_H-M   'P 1'
#
loop_
_entity.id
_entity.type
_entity.pdbx_description
1 polymer ?
#
loop_
_entity_poly.entity_id
_entity_poly.type
_entity_poly.pdbx_seq_one_letter_code
_entity_poly.pdbx_strand_id
1 'polypeptide(L)'
;MDKARLMPILMVIAVGVILGGLILILDKPAGVAVKMTDTHAHEKSAEDQISTGPRGGKVFTDHDFSVELTIFEKGVPPQFRVYLYEKGKLLPPTSAAVTITLTRLGAPAQLFRFTPEADYLLGDQIVEEPHSFDLAIAAEHDGKLMRWSHSQIEGRMEIPDEMLKSMGIELLTAEPAIIKPKLRLPGEVIFNEHNIVRVVPRVPGVVTTVHGHHGQQVKKGDVLAIIESPMLADLRSQYSVSQETADAGKKTYEREKQLWEEKISAQQEFLLAEELWNEAQIALELAATKLRALGVQPESGFLRANITQYEIRAPISGIIIAKAVARGEVLKEDSEIYTVADVSTVWTAVTVYPKDLNVIRVGQKVSVKATAYDVESEGMVTYISTLIGGQTRTATARVELDNAEGKWRPGMFVNAELVAEEIAVPVAVSVHAIQTFHDWSVVFGRYDQYFEVRPLKLGRSDGEMVEVLEGFVHGEQYAGGNSFALKAELGKASATHDH
;
A
#
# COMPACT_ATOMS: atom_id res chain seq x y z
N MET A 1 -30.05 37.49 -32.86
CA MET A 1 -29.54 36.11 -32.82
C MET A 1 -29.02 35.75 -34.20
N ASP A 2 -27.71 35.63 -34.32
CA ASP A 2 -27.02 35.52 -35.61
C ASP A 2 -27.30 34.19 -36.32
N LYS A 3 -27.77 34.30 -37.56
CA LYS A 3 -28.05 33.18 -38.49
C LYS A 3 -26.81 32.27 -38.72
N ALA A 4 -25.62 32.76 -38.46
CA ALA A 4 -24.37 32.01 -38.63
C ALA A 4 -24.10 30.92 -37.53
N ARG A 5 -24.78 30.96 -36.37
CA ARG A 5 -24.63 29.96 -35.30
C ARG A 5 -25.67 28.87 -35.32
N LEU A 6 -26.75 29.01 -36.10
CA LEU A 6 -27.80 28.00 -36.21
C LEU A 6 -27.46 26.87 -37.19
N MET A 7 -26.65 27.15 -38.19
CA MET A 7 -26.30 26.20 -39.26
C MET A 7 -25.53 24.97 -38.82
N PRO A 8 -24.53 25.05 -37.92
CA PRO A 8 -23.84 23.84 -37.43
C PRO A 8 -24.72 22.98 -36.50
N ILE A 9 -25.65 23.58 -35.75
CA ILE A 9 -26.55 22.83 -34.85
C ILE A 9 -27.57 22.03 -35.66
N LEU A 10 -28.13 22.60 -36.72
CA LEU A 10 -29.05 21.89 -37.64
C LEU A 10 -28.34 20.74 -38.37
N MET A 11 -27.06 20.92 -38.73
CA MET A 11 -26.28 19.85 -39.38
C MET A 11 -26.00 18.64 -38.47
N VAL A 12 -25.72 18.88 -37.19
CA VAL A 12 -25.51 17.79 -36.18
C VAL A 12 -26.82 17.03 -35.93
N ILE A 13 -27.94 17.72 -35.85
CA ILE A 13 -29.28 17.08 -35.68
C ILE A 13 -29.63 16.25 -36.92
N ALA A 14 -29.38 16.74 -38.12
CA ALA A 14 -29.65 16.01 -39.37
C ALA A 14 -28.78 14.73 -39.49
N VAL A 15 -27.51 14.79 -39.10
CA VAL A 15 -26.59 13.62 -39.07
C VAL A 15 -27.04 12.63 -37.99
N GLY A 16 -27.47 13.08 -36.82
CA GLY A 16 -28.00 12.21 -35.76
C GLY A 16 -29.27 11.45 -36.16
N VAL A 17 -30.19 12.09 -36.87
CA VAL A 17 -31.45 11.44 -37.36
C VAL A 17 -31.15 10.44 -38.48
N ILE A 18 -30.18 10.71 -39.36
CA ILE A 18 -29.76 9.78 -40.43
C ILE A 18 -29.04 8.56 -39.85
N LEU A 19 -28.16 8.73 -38.85
CA LEU A 19 -27.49 7.64 -38.18
C LEU A 19 -28.45 6.77 -37.34
N GLY A 20 -29.39 7.38 -36.61
CA GLY A 20 -30.44 6.68 -35.89
C GLY A 20 -31.38 5.89 -36.80
N GLY A 21 -31.75 6.44 -37.97
CA GLY A 21 -32.53 5.73 -38.98
C GLY A 21 -31.80 4.57 -39.64
N LEU A 22 -30.48 4.66 -39.82
CA LEU A 22 -29.67 3.59 -40.39
C LEU A 22 -29.51 2.40 -39.43
N ILE A 23 -29.43 2.66 -38.13
CA ILE A 23 -29.37 1.61 -37.08
C ILE A 23 -30.69 0.82 -37.00
N LEU A 24 -31.83 1.48 -37.15
CA LEU A 24 -33.15 0.83 -37.13
C LEU A 24 -33.44 -0.03 -38.38
N ILE A 25 -32.73 0.16 -39.48
CA ILE A 25 -32.95 -0.58 -40.74
C ILE A 25 -32.00 -1.80 -40.83
N LEU A 26 -30.87 -1.79 -40.09
CA LEU A 26 -29.85 -2.85 -40.14
C LEU A 26 -30.04 -3.99 -39.12
N ASP A 27 -31.00 -3.88 -38.17
CA ASP A 27 -31.28 -4.89 -37.16
C ASP A 27 -32.51 -5.75 -37.51
N LYS A 28 -32.42 -6.51 -38.61
CA LYS A 28 -33.27 -7.68 -38.82
C LYS A 28 -32.38 -8.90 -39.11
N PRO A 29 -32.12 -9.78 -38.13
CA PRO A 29 -31.57 -11.09 -38.43
C PRO A 29 -32.61 -11.91 -39.18
N ALA A 30 -32.22 -12.40 -40.37
CA ALA A 30 -33.03 -13.34 -41.14
C ALA A 30 -33.12 -14.65 -40.37
N GLY A 31 -34.31 -14.99 -39.88
CA GLY A 31 -34.61 -16.25 -39.25
C GLY A 31 -34.52 -17.41 -40.26
N VAL A 32 -33.51 -18.24 -40.10
CA VAL A 32 -33.47 -19.58 -40.74
C VAL A 32 -34.24 -20.50 -39.81
N ALA A 33 -35.49 -20.85 -40.20
CA ALA A 33 -36.28 -21.88 -39.56
C ALA A 33 -35.64 -23.26 -39.86
N VAL A 34 -34.90 -23.80 -38.94
CA VAL A 34 -34.51 -25.21 -38.94
C VAL A 34 -35.67 -25.98 -38.25
N LYS A 35 -36.42 -26.74 -39.04
CA LYS A 35 -37.32 -27.75 -38.53
C LYS A 35 -36.49 -28.85 -37.85
N MET A 36 -36.43 -28.86 -36.55
CA MET A 36 -36.04 -30.04 -35.78
C MET A 36 -37.25 -30.90 -35.53
N THR A 37 -37.20 -32.11 -36.05
CA THR A 37 -38.12 -33.20 -35.74
C THR A 37 -37.86 -33.64 -34.31
N ASP A 38 -38.87 -33.47 -33.49
CA ASP A 38 -38.99 -34.08 -32.18
C ASP A 38 -39.00 -35.60 -32.27
N THR A 39 -37.99 -36.24 -31.69
CA THR A 39 -38.10 -37.65 -31.30
C THR A 39 -37.12 -37.90 -30.14
N HIS A 40 -37.48 -37.44 -28.95
CA HIS A 40 -37.05 -38.09 -27.73
C HIS A 40 -38.24 -37.97 -26.75
N ALA A 41 -38.93 -39.09 -26.56
CA ALA A 41 -39.85 -39.28 -25.48
C ALA A 41 -39.08 -39.26 -24.16
N HIS A 42 -39.06 -38.10 -23.47
CA HIS A 42 -38.81 -38.07 -22.05
C HIS A 42 -40.11 -38.45 -21.36
N GLU A 43 -40.06 -39.55 -20.63
CA GLU A 43 -41.05 -39.85 -19.58
C GLU A 43 -41.21 -38.57 -18.73
N LYS A 44 -42.39 -37.98 -18.79
CA LYS A 44 -42.86 -37.00 -17.81
C LYS A 44 -42.95 -37.75 -16.49
N SER A 45 -41.92 -37.72 -15.66
CA SER A 45 -42.08 -37.84 -14.23
C SER A 45 -43.10 -36.76 -13.82
N ALA A 46 -44.15 -37.16 -13.15
CA ALA A 46 -45.18 -36.27 -12.65
C ALA A 46 -44.49 -35.23 -11.73
N GLU A 47 -44.25 -34.02 -12.24
CA GLU A 47 -44.09 -32.84 -11.42
C GLU A 47 -45.45 -32.65 -10.74
N ASP A 48 -45.54 -33.13 -9.50
CA ASP A 48 -46.65 -32.79 -8.61
C ASP A 48 -46.78 -31.26 -8.60
N GLN A 49 -47.98 -30.77 -8.93
CA GLN A 49 -48.30 -29.36 -8.88
C GLN A 49 -48.23 -28.92 -7.41
N ILE A 50 -47.04 -28.47 -7.01
CA ILE A 50 -46.80 -27.92 -5.66
C ILE A 50 -47.58 -26.61 -5.59
N SER A 51 -48.74 -26.67 -4.90
CA SER A 51 -49.61 -25.51 -4.69
C SER A 51 -49.07 -24.66 -3.53
N THR A 52 -49.31 -23.35 -3.60
CA THR A 52 -49.06 -22.46 -2.46
C THR A 52 -50.21 -22.59 -1.46
N GLY A 53 -49.89 -22.82 -0.20
CA GLY A 53 -50.87 -23.01 0.86
C GLY A 53 -51.35 -21.70 1.50
N PRO A 54 -52.32 -21.81 2.42
CA PRO A 54 -52.94 -20.66 3.11
C PRO A 54 -51.95 -19.80 3.92
N ARG A 55 -50.81 -20.34 4.30
CA ARG A 55 -49.75 -19.63 5.06
C ARG A 55 -48.60 -19.13 4.16
N GLY A 56 -48.76 -19.27 2.82
CA GLY A 56 -47.78 -18.87 1.83
C GLY A 56 -46.69 -19.90 1.61
N GLY A 57 -46.77 -21.07 2.21
CA GLY A 57 -45.78 -22.15 2.09
C GLY A 57 -46.07 -23.07 0.90
N LYS A 58 -45.14 -24.01 0.68
CA LYS A 58 -45.28 -25.09 -0.31
C LYS A 58 -46.09 -26.22 0.29
N VAL A 59 -47.16 -26.69 -0.42
CA VAL A 59 -48.04 -27.76 0.05
C VAL A 59 -47.68 -29.07 -0.64
N PHE A 60 -47.45 -30.08 0.17
CA PHE A 60 -47.20 -31.46 -0.24
C PHE A 60 -48.39 -32.32 0.17
N THR A 61 -49.04 -32.95 -0.78
CA THR A 61 -50.29 -33.67 -0.56
C THR A 61 -50.15 -35.16 -0.89
N ASP A 62 -50.69 -36.02 -0.03
CA ASP A 62 -50.87 -37.43 -0.28
C ASP A 62 -52.31 -37.80 0.14
N HIS A 63 -53.18 -38.08 -0.84
CA HIS A 63 -54.63 -38.31 -0.66
C HIS A 63 -55.29 -37.13 0.09
N ASP A 64 -55.82 -37.40 1.28
CA ASP A 64 -56.55 -36.41 2.09
C ASP A 64 -55.64 -35.63 3.06
N PHE A 65 -54.36 -36.05 3.23
CA PHE A 65 -53.42 -35.43 4.14
C PHE A 65 -52.45 -34.52 3.38
N SER A 66 -52.18 -33.33 3.93
CA SER A 66 -51.24 -32.37 3.33
C SER A 66 -50.35 -31.74 4.39
N VAL A 67 -49.15 -31.46 3.98
CA VAL A 67 -48.13 -30.75 4.76
C VAL A 67 -47.77 -29.46 4.05
N GLU A 68 -47.97 -28.31 4.70
CA GLU A 68 -47.52 -27.02 4.21
C GLU A 68 -46.21 -26.64 4.93
N LEU A 69 -45.14 -26.45 4.17
CA LEU A 69 -43.81 -26.06 4.65
C LEU A 69 -43.56 -24.59 4.34
N THR A 70 -43.22 -23.81 5.37
CA THR A 70 -42.81 -22.40 5.22
C THR A 70 -41.43 -22.20 5.80
N ILE A 71 -40.69 -21.24 5.23
CA ILE A 71 -39.50 -20.63 5.86
C ILE A 71 -39.95 -19.31 6.46
N PHE A 72 -39.88 -19.17 7.75
CA PHE A 72 -40.34 -17.97 8.47
C PHE A 72 -39.16 -17.16 8.97
N GLU A 73 -39.09 -15.85 8.56
CA GLU A 73 -37.93 -14.96 8.77
C GLU A 73 -38.32 -13.64 9.44
N LYS A 74 -39.57 -13.41 9.74
CA LYS A 74 -40.05 -12.12 10.27
C LYS A 74 -39.67 -11.96 11.74
N GLY A 75 -38.60 -11.25 12.03
CA GLY A 75 -38.13 -10.91 13.39
C GLY A 75 -37.45 -12.06 14.14
N VAL A 76 -37.20 -13.19 13.48
CA VAL A 76 -36.43 -14.34 13.97
C VAL A 76 -35.52 -14.88 12.88
N PRO A 77 -34.43 -15.61 13.21
CA PRO A 77 -33.64 -16.30 12.21
C PRO A 77 -34.52 -17.23 11.35
N PRO A 78 -34.14 -17.46 10.06
CA PRO A 78 -34.91 -18.33 9.18
C PRO A 78 -35.15 -19.71 9.79
N GLN A 79 -36.41 -20.12 9.90
CA GLN A 79 -36.79 -21.39 10.51
C GLN A 79 -37.91 -22.08 9.75
N PHE A 80 -37.84 -23.38 9.65
CA PHE A 80 -38.96 -24.16 9.09
C PHE A 80 -40.16 -24.16 10.04
N ARG A 81 -41.35 -23.87 9.47
CA ARG A 81 -42.65 -24.11 10.12
C ARG A 81 -43.44 -25.00 9.24
N VAL A 82 -44.04 -26.02 9.83
CA VAL A 82 -44.84 -27.02 9.15
C VAL A 82 -46.28 -26.97 9.69
N TYR A 83 -47.22 -26.81 8.78
CA TYR A 83 -48.65 -26.87 9.08
C TYR A 83 -49.25 -28.13 8.49
N LEU A 84 -50.12 -28.80 9.24
CA LEU A 84 -50.76 -30.09 8.88
C LEU A 84 -52.18 -29.86 8.50
N TYR A 85 -52.65 -30.49 7.43
CA TYR A 85 -54.05 -30.42 7.00
C TYR A 85 -54.57 -31.79 6.66
N GLU A 86 -55.89 -32.01 6.96
CA GLU A 86 -56.65 -33.13 6.46
C GLU A 86 -57.91 -32.61 5.77
N LYS A 87 -58.16 -33.04 4.52
CA LYS A 87 -59.30 -32.56 3.70
C LYS A 87 -59.43 -31.05 3.68
N GLY A 88 -58.27 -30.34 3.67
CA GLY A 88 -58.19 -28.88 3.66
C GLY A 88 -58.46 -28.19 5.01
N LYS A 89 -58.63 -28.94 6.10
CA LYS A 89 -58.81 -28.41 7.47
C LYS A 89 -57.52 -28.54 8.24
N LEU A 90 -57.11 -27.46 8.93
CA LEU A 90 -55.92 -27.44 9.78
C LEU A 90 -56.05 -28.47 10.92
N LEU A 91 -55.05 -29.31 11.06
CA LEU A 91 -54.91 -30.28 12.14
C LEU A 91 -54.04 -29.74 13.29
N PRO A 92 -54.26 -30.24 14.51
CA PRO A 92 -53.29 -29.99 15.59
C PRO A 92 -51.90 -30.45 15.23
N PRO A 93 -50.82 -29.73 15.62
CA PRO A 93 -49.44 -30.10 15.27
C PRO A 93 -49.02 -31.46 15.88
N THR A 94 -49.69 -31.96 16.88
CA THR A 94 -49.42 -33.29 17.48
C THR A 94 -50.00 -34.45 16.66
N SER A 95 -50.76 -34.17 15.56
CA SER A 95 -51.42 -35.20 14.74
C SER A 95 -50.48 -36.00 13.85
N ALA A 96 -49.27 -35.52 13.59
CA ALA A 96 -48.29 -36.23 12.79
C ALA A 96 -46.86 -35.95 13.29
N ALA A 97 -45.96 -36.92 13.09
CA ALA A 97 -44.52 -36.73 13.27
C ALA A 97 -43.89 -36.39 11.92
N VAL A 98 -43.21 -35.25 11.85
CA VAL A 98 -42.57 -34.79 10.61
C VAL A 98 -41.04 -34.75 10.81
N THR A 99 -40.30 -35.17 9.79
CA THR A 99 -38.87 -35.00 9.68
C THR A 99 -38.50 -34.48 8.29
N ILE A 100 -37.54 -33.60 8.20
CA ILE A 100 -37.04 -33.07 6.92
C ILE A 100 -35.54 -33.25 6.86
N THR A 101 -35.07 -33.93 5.82
CA THR A 101 -33.66 -33.98 5.50
C THR A 101 -33.37 -32.93 4.43
N LEU A 102 -32.54 -31.95 4.76
CA LEU A 102 -32.08 -30.91 3.87
C LEU A 102 -30.68 -31.26 3.39
N THR A 103 -30.49 -31.26 2.06
CA THR A 103 -29.20 -31.54 1.43
C THR A 103 -28.76 -30.35 0.58
N ARG A 104 -27.53 -29.86 0.76
CA ARG A 104 -26.91 -28.81 -0.05
C ARG A 104 -25.73 -29.38 -0.81
N LEU A 105 -25.41 -28.80 -1.94
CA LEU A 105 -24.19 -29.14 -2.67
C LEU A 105 -22.97 -28.87 -1.78
N GLY A 106 -22.03 -29.82 -1.72
CA GLY A 106 -20.79 -29.67 -0.97
C GLY A 106 -20.92 -29.69 0.58
N ALA A 107 -22.11 -29.92 1.12
CA ALA A 107 -22.35 -29.95 2.57
C ALA A 107 -22.99 -31.27 3.02
N PRO A 108 -22.75 -31.74 4.26
CA PRO A 108 -23.41 -32.90 4.81
C PRO A 108 -24.91 -32.65 4.94
N ALA A 109 -25.71 -33.71 4.79
CA ALA A 109 -27.16 -33.65 4.97
C ALA A 109 -27.53 -33.26 6.40
N GLN A 110 -28.49 -32.33 6.55
CA GLN A 110 -29.01 -31.85 7.82
C GLN A 110 -30.38 -32.44 8.08
N LEU A 111 -30.57 -33.04 9.24
CA LEU A 111 -31.85 -33.62 9.64
C LEU A 111 -32.57 -32.67 10.61
N PHE A 112 -33.67 -32.08 10.15
CA PHE A 112 -34.55 -31.26 10.96
C PHE A 112 -35.59 -32.12 11.65
N ARG A 113 -35.70 -31.94 12.97
CA ARG A 113 -36.78 -32.48 13.78
C ARG A 113 -37.70 -31.36 14.19
N PHE A 114 -38.97 -31.72 14.45
CA PHE A 114 -40.00 -30.73 14.68
C PHE A 114 -40.67 -30.91 16.04
N THR A 115 -40.95 -29.80 16.70
CA THR A 115 -41.66 -29.75 17.97
C THR A 115 -42.97 -28.97 17.80
N PRO A 116 -44.08 -29.44 18.40
CA PRO A 116 -45.37 -28.73 18.34
C PRO A 116 -45.27 -27.36 19.03
N GLU A 117 -45.70 -26.31 18.34
CA GLU A 117 -45.81 -24.95 18.86
C GLU A 117 -47.05 -24.27 18.27
N ALA A 118 -47.93 -23.76 19.15
CA ALA A 118 -49.23 -23.13 18.74
C ALA A 118 -50.01 -23.98 17.71
N ASP A 119 -50.09 -23.54 16.45
CA ASP A 119 -50.82 -24.18 15.34
C ASP A 119 -49.88 -24.79 14.27
N TYR A 120 -48.58 -24.90 14.57
CA TYR A 120 -47.56 -25.43 13.66
C TYR A 120 -46.53 -26.31 14.37
N LEU A 121 -45.70 -26.98 13.59
CA LEU A 121 -44.52 -27.69 14.02
C LEU A 121 -43.30 -26.81 13.74
N LEU A 122 -42.48 -26.50 14.75
CA LEU A 122 -41.25 -25.70 14.64
C LEU A 122 -40.05 -26.60 14.44
N GLY A 123 -39.24 -26.31 13.43
CA GLY A 123 -37.92 -26.96 13.20
C GLY A 123 -36.89 -26.58 14.26
N ASP A 124 -36.04 -27.55 14.62
CA ASP A 124 -35.04 -27.46 15.69
C ASP A 124 -33.73 -26.74 15.27
N GLN A 125 -33.62 -26.35 14.01
CA GLN A 125 -32.40 -25.69 13.45
C GLN A 125 -32.77 -24.48 12.59
N ILE A 126 -31.78 -23.60 12.40
CA ILE A 126 -31.89 -22.45 11.49
C ILE A 126 -31.72 -22.94 10.04
N VAL A 127 -32.50 -22.39 9.12
CA VAL A 127 -32.36 -22.62 7.68
C VAL A 127 -31.45 -21.51 7.12
N GLU A 128 -30.15 -21.81 6.98
CA GLU A 128 -29.19 -20.84 6.49
C GLU A 128 -29.46 -20.42 5.05
N GLU A 129 -29.23 -19.15 4.74
CA GLU A 129 -29.26 -18.62 3.37
C GLU A 129 -27.96 -18.91 2.60
N PRO A 130 -27.98 -19.01 1.25
CA PRO A 130 -29.15 -18.94 0.38
C PRO A 130 -30.04 -20.19 0.49
N HIS A 131 -31.33 -20.03 0.20
CA HIS A 131 -32.27 -21.14 0.24
C HIS A 131 -32.14 -22.04 -1.02
N SER A 132 -30.96 -22.56 -1.25
CA SER A 132 -30.62 -23.50 -2.33
C SER A 132 -30.32 -24.86 -1.73
N PHE A 133 -31.32 -25.77 -1.79
CA PHE A 133 -31.25 -27.09 -1.18
C PHE A 133 -32.27 -28.06 -1.74
N ASP A 134 -32.03 -29.33 -1.55
CA ASP A 134 -32.95 -30.42 -1.80
C ASP A 134 -33.52 -30.91 -0.47
N LEU A 135 -34.87 -31.05 -0.41
CA LEU A 135 -35.60 -31.53 0.77
C LEU A 135 -36.15 -32.92 0.52
N ALA A 136 -35.93 -33.81 1.49
CA ALA A 136 -36.69 -35.04 1.62
C ALA A 136 -37.56 -34.92 2.88
N ILE A 137 -38.89 -34.84 2.67
CA ILE A 137 -39.89 -34.64 3.71
C ILE A 137 -40.52 -36.00 4.02
N ALA A 138 -40.58 -36.37 5.28
CA ALA A 138 -41.31 -37.57 5.74
C ALA A 138 -42.25 -37.19 6.86
N ALA A 139 -43.50 -37.61 6.72
CA ALA A 139 -44.54 -37.41 7.72
C ALA A 139 -45.21 -38.75 8.04
N GLU A 140 -45.38 -39.03 9.34
CA GLU A 140 -46.14 -40.19 9.84
C GLU A 140 -47.44 -39.72 10.49
N HIS A 141 -48.59 -40.13 9.90
CA HIS A 141 -49.93 -39.79 10.35
C HIS A 141 -50.78 -41.04 10.31
N ASP A 142 -51.48 -41.36 11.39
CA ASP A 142 -52.35 -42.53 11.54
C ASP A 142 -51.67 -43.87 11.15
N GLY A 143 -50.38 -44.02 11.49
CA GLY A 143 -49.57 -45.20 11.17
C GLY A 143 -49.15 -45.34 9.69
N LYS A 144 -49.42 -44.33 8.85
CA LYS A 144 -48.99 -44.26 7.46
C LYS A 144 -47.79 -43.31 7.33
N LEU A 145 -46.74 -43.78 6.68
CA LEU A 145 -45.55 -42.97 6.35
C LEU A 145 -45.67 -42.44 4.91
N MET A 146 -45.72 -41.13 4.79
CA MET A 146 -45.74 -40.41 3.52
C MET A 146 -44.42 -39.74 3.28
N ARG A 147 -43.99 -39.62 2.02
CA ARG A 147 -42.69 -39.04 1.64
C ARG A 147 -42.85 -38.15 0.41
N TRP A 148 -42.19 -36.99 0.47
CA TRP A 148 -42.13 -36.06 -0.65
C TRP A 148 -40.67 -35.58 -0.83
N SER A 149 -40.34 -35.15 -2.01
CA SER A 149 -39.09 -34.46 -2.32
C SER A 149 -39.39 -33.11 -2.93
N HIS A 150 -38.56 -32.15 -2.64
CA HIS A 150 -38.66 -30.81 -3.21
C HIS A 150 -37.29 -30.21 -3.37
N SER A 151 -36.99 -29.63 -4.54
CA SER A 151 -35.79 -28.86 -4.78
C SER A 151 -36.13 -27.38 -4.80
N GLN A 152 -35.53 -26.63 -3.91
CA GLN A 152 -35.52 -25.17 -3.96
C GLN A 152 -34.15 -24.73 -4.41
N ILE A 153 -34.08 -24.00 -5.53
CA ILE A 153 -32.84 -23.59 -6.13
C ILE A 153 -32.81 -22.07 -6.18
N GLU A 154 -31.89 -21.51 -5.47
CA GLU A 154 -31.61 -20.07 -5.46
C GLU A 154 -30.14 -19.82 -5.71
N GLY A 155 -29.81 -19.08 -6.79
CA GLY A 155 -28.43 -18.78 -7.11
C GLY A 155 -27.59 -19.95 -7.64
N ARG A 156 -28.21 -21.02 -8.14
CA ARG A 156 -27.53 -22.17 -8.79
C ARG A 156 -27.71 -22.10 -10.30
N MET A 157 -26.65 -22.41 -11.04
CA MET A 157 -26.69 -22.49 -12.50
C MET A 157 -25.89 -23.70 -12.99
N GLU A 158 -26.33 -24.31 -14.08
CA GLU A 158 -25.61 -25.37 -14.77
C GLU A 158 -24.77 -24.79 -15.89
N ILE A 159 -23.45 -24.98 -15.83
CA ILE A 159 -22.50 -24.48 -16.82
C ILE A 159 -21.53 -25.59 -17.22
N PRO A 160 -21.70 -26.15 -18.42
CA PRO A 160 -20.81 -27.17 -18.96
C PRO A 160 -19.39 -26.65 -19.15
N ASP A 161 -18.38 -27.54 -19.11
CA ASP A 161 -16.96 -27.21 -19.22
C ASP A 161 -16.60 -26.46 -20.50
N GLU A 162 -17.29 -26.72 -21.62
CA GLU A 162 -17.09 -26.02 -22.88
C GLU A 162 -17.49 -24.53 -22.76
N MET A 163 -18.60 -24.29 -22.07
CA MET A 163 -19.10 -22.92 -21.82
C MET A 163 -18.17 -22.16 -20.87
N LEU A 164 -17.64 -22.81 -19.82
CA LEU A 164 -16.64 -22.22 -18.93
C LEU A 164 -15.42 -21.70 -19.68
N LYS A 165 -14.87 -22.52 -20.59
CA LYS A 165 -13.73 -22.14 -21.42
C LYS A 165 -14.05 -20.96 -22.34
N SER A 166 -15.24 -20.95 -22.95
CA SER A 166 -15.66 -19.86 -23.82
C SER A 166 -15.88 -18.54 -23.06
N MET A 167 -16.30 -18.62 -21.80
CA MET A 167 -16.46 -17.46 -20.91
C MET A 167 -15.13 -16.99 -20.28
N GLY A 168 -14.04 -17.73 -20.49
CA GLY A 168 -12.73 -17.41 -19.91
C GLY A 168 -12.71 -17.47 -18.37
N ILE A 169 -13.54 -18.35 -17.78
CA ILE A 169 -13.59 -18.52 -16.33
C ILE A 169 -12.47 -19.43 -15.89
N GLU A 170 -11.63 -18.94 -15.01
CA GLU A 170 -10.59 -19.72 -14.35
C GLU A 170 -11.14 -20.36 -13.08
N LEU A 171 -10.87 -21.65 -12.89
CA LEU A 171 -11.23 -22.36 -11.67
C LEU A 171 -10.04 -22.36 -10.71
N LEU A 172 -10.29 -21.95 -9.49
CA LEU A 172 -9.34 -21.97 -8.38
C LEU A 172 -9.85 -22.90 -7.29
N THR A 173 -8.95 -23.35 -6.43
CA THR A 173 -9.28 -24.14 -5.24
C THR A 173 -9.02 -23.31 -3.99
N ALA A 174 -9.90 -23.39 -3.01
CA ALA A 174 -9.70 -22.77 -1.73
C ALA A 174 -8.66 -23.56 -0.93
N GLU A 175 -7.54 -22.94 -0.61
CA GLU A 175 -6.39 -23.57 0.01
C GLU A 175 -5.89 -22.75 1.20
N PRO A 176 -5.09 -23.36 2.11
CA PRO A 176 -4.38 -22.60 3.11
C PRO A 176 -3.42 -21.61 2.45
N ALA A 177 -3.36 -20.41 2.97
CA ALA A 177 -2.49 -19.36 2.46
C ALA A 177 -1.79 -18.59 3.59
N ILE A 178 -0.71 -17.92 3.24
CA ILE A 178 -0.08 -16.92 4.12
C ILE A 178 -0.52 -15.55 3.64
N ILE A 179 -1.40 -14.93 4.39
CA ILE A 179 -1.86 -13.57 4.12
C ILE A 179 -0.86 -12.59 4.74
N LYS A 180 -0.45 -11.59 3.95
CA LYS A 180 0.52 -10.55 4.32
C LYS A 180 -0.15 -9.16 4.27
N PRO A 181 -0.98 -8.82 5.27
CA PRO A 181 -1.67 -7.53 5.27
C PRO A 181 -0.66 -6.38 5.14
N LYS A 182 -0.87 -5.51 4.16
CA LYS A 182 -0.04 -4.34 3.94
C LYS A 182 -0.55 -3.17 4.78
N LEU A 183 0.32 -2.62 5.61
CA LEU A 183 0.05 -1.39 6.33
C LEU A 183 0.52 -0.21 5.48
N ARG A 184 -0.38 0.72 5.18
CA ARG A 184 -0.09 1.96 4.47
C ARG A 184 -0.05 3.12 5.44
N LEU A 185 1.08 3.81 5.46
CA LEU A 185 1.31 4.93 6.34
C LEU A 185 1.73 6.16 5.51
N PRO A 186 1.14 7.34 5.77
CA PRO A 186 1.55 8.57 5.10
C PRO A 186 2.91 9.03 5.63
N GLY A 187 3.67 9.67 4.77
CA GLY A 187 4.96 10.23 5.13
C GLY A 187 5.36 11.39 4.24
N GLU A 188 6.50 12.00 4.59
CA GLU A 188 7.13 13.08 3.84
C GLU A 188 8.62 12.79 3.71
N VAL A 189 9.17 13.05 2.54
CA VAL A 189 10.62 12.99 2.30
C VAL A 189 11.28 14.18 2.98
N ILE A 190 12.26 13.93 3.81
CA ILE A 190 13.04 14.95 4.51
C ILE A 190 14.52 14.76 4.21
N PHE A 191 15.31 15.78 4.46
CA PHE A 191 16.75 15.66 4.37
C PHE A 191 17.30 14.63 5.36
N ASN A 192 18.37 13.94 4.96
CA ASN A 192 19.18 13.16 5.89
C ASN A 192 19.99 14.14 6.75
N GLU A 193 19.60 14.34 8.00
CA GLU A 193 20.23 15.29 8.92
C GLU A 193 21.72 14.98 9.19
N HIS A 194 22.15 13.72 9.01
CA HIS A 194 23.56 13.34 9.14
C HIS A 194 24.41 13.88 8.00
N ASN A 195 23.79 14.20 6.87
CA ASN A 195 24.46 14.66 5.66
C ASN A 195 24.27 16.17 5.43
N ILE A 196 23.86 16.91 6.46
CA ILE A 196 23.75 18.37 6.42
C ILE A 196 24.94 18.99 7.13
N VAL A 197 25.60 19.95 6.49
CA VAL A 197 26.69 20.69 7.08
C VAL A 197 26.39 22.19 7.01
N ARG A 198 26.47 22.85 8.16
CA ARG A 198 26.39 24.31 8.29
C ARG A 198 27.81 24.90 8.07
N VAL A 199 27.91 25.83 7.16
CA VAL A 199 29.14 26.50 6.82
C VAL A 199 29.23 27.82 7.60
N VAL A 200 30.22 27.91 8.45
CA VAL A 200 30.56 29.10 9.24
C VAL A 200 31.96 29.59 8.88
N PRO A 201 32.22 30.89 8.87
CA PRO A 201 33.58 31.39 8.67
C PRO A 201 34.45 31.04 9.89
N ARG A 202 35.73 30.75 9.66
CA ARG A 202 36.70 30.48 10.75
C ARG A 202 37.41 31.70 11.24
N VAL A 203 37.22 32.83 10.54
CA VAL A 203 37.75 34.14 10.87
C VAL A 203 36.72 35.22 10.61
N PRO A 204 36.65 36.27 11.40
CA PRO A 204 35.76 37.40 11.15
C PRO A 204 36.27 38.20 9.94
N GLY A 205 35.33 38.83 9.23
CA GLY A 205 35.70 39.65 8.07
C GLY A 205 34.50 40.23 7.33
N VAL A 206 34.79 41.03 6.27
CA VAL A 206 33.78 41.63 5.40
C VAL A 206 33.65 40.84 4.12
N VAL A 207 32.44 40.51 3.73
CA VAL A 207 32.16 39.76 2.48
C VAL A 207 32.42 40.63 1.26
N THR A 208 33.38 40.22 0.43
CA THR A 208 33.66 40.88 -0.85
C THR A 208 32.97 40.25 -2.03
N THR A 209 32.89 38.91 -2.03
CA THR A 209 32.25 38.19 -3.14
C THR A 209 31.45 37.02 -2.63
N VAL A 210 30.31 36.78 -3.28
CA VAL A 210 29.40 35.65 -3.00
C VAL A 210 29.19 34.86 -4.28
N HIS A 211 29.58 33.60 -4.29
CA HIS A 211 29.48 32.69 -5.44
C HIS A 211 28.39 31.66 -5.29
N GLY A 212 28.15 31.19 -4.04
CA GLY A 212 27.12 30.18 -3.77
C GLY A 212 25.72 30.75 -3.85
N HIS A 213 24.80 30.06 -4.57
CA HIS A 213 23.39 30.39 -4.68
C HIS A 213 22.52 29.30 -4.11
N HIS A 214 21.35 29.67 -3.59
CA HIS A 214 20.35 28.70 -3.12
C HIS A 214 19.95 27.74 -4.26
N GLY A 215 19.91 26.42 -3.99
CA GLY A 215 19.63 25.40 -4.98
C GLY A 215 20.81 24.99 -5.86
N GLN A 216 21.97 25.66 -5.74
CA GLN A 216 23.14 25.33 -6.53
C GLN A 216 23.80 24.03 -6.03
N GLN A 217 24.17 23.17 -6.97
CA GLN A 217 25.01 22.00 -6.68
C GLN A 217 26.47 22.44 -6.59
N VAL A 218 27.16 21.98 -5.55
CA VAL A 218 28.55 22.28 -5.26
C VAL A 218 29.33 21.01 -4.97
N LYS A 219 30.63 21.03 -5.26
CA LYS A 219 31.57 19.98 -4.90
C LYS A 219 32.37 20.39 -3.67
N LYS A 220 32.82 19.41 -2.89
CA LYS A 220 33.72 19.65 -1.78
C LYS A 220 34.94 20.46 -2.25
N GLY A 221 35.20 21.59 -1.59
CA GLY A 221 36.31 22.50 -1.91
C GLY A 221 35.91 23.70 -2.80
N ASP A 222 34.71 23.71 -3.41
CA ASP A 222 34.26 24.85 -4.21
C ASP A 222 34.15 26.12 -3.35
N VAL A 223 34.55 27.27 -3.92
CA VAL A 223 34.50 28.56 -3.21
C VAL A 223 33.08 29.07 -3.18
N LEU A 224 32.53 29.25 -1.99
CA LEU A 224 31.16 29.73 -1.77
C LEU A 224 31.10 31.25 -1.56
N ALA A 225 32.08 31.80 -0.86
CA ALA A 225 32.24 33.23 -0.63
C ALA A 225 33.70 33.60 -0.38
N ILE A 226 34.03 34.88 -0.56
CA ILE A 226 35.33 35.43 -0.23
C ILE A 226 35.09 36.57 0.76
N ILE A 227 35.88 36.56 1.86
CA ILE A 227 35.87 37.63 2.86
C ILE A 227 37.24 38.26 2.99
N GLU A 228 37.27 39.51 3.38
CA GLU A 228 38.49 40.19 3.80
C GLU A 228 38.58 40.19 5.33
N SER A 229 39.65 39.59 5.86
CA SER A 229 39.90 39.44 7.28
C SER A 229 41.22 40.06 7.68
N PRO A 230 41.22 41.12 8.50
CA PRO A 230 42.45 41.67 9.08
C PRO A 230 43.20 40.65 9.95
N MET A 231 42.46 39.84 10.72
CA MET A 231 43.03 38.79 11.55
C MET A 231 43.86 37.76 10.74
N LEU A 232 43.37 37.38 9.54
CA LEU A 232 44.10 36.50 8.67
C LEU A 232 45.39 37.16 8.14
N ALA A 233 45.34 38.45 7.82
CA ALA A 233 46.51 39.21 7.41
C ALA A 233 47.61 39.25 8.49
N ASP A 234 47.22 39.45 9.75
CA ASP A 234 48.11 39.41 10.90
C ASP A 234 48.79 38.05 11.08
N LEU A 235 48.03 36.96 10.98
CA LEU A 235 48.54 35.59 11.09
C LEU A 235 49.48 35.24 9.95
N ARG A 236 49.21 35.66 8.71
CA ARG A 236 50.08 35.48 7.55
C ARG A 236 51.38 36.28 7.67
N SER A 237 51.25 37.52 8.18
CA SER A 237 52.43 38.35 8.45
C SER A 237 53.32 37.72 9.52
N GLN A 238 52.71 37.23 10.63
CA GLN A 238 53.47 36.55 11.69
C GLN A 238 54.19 35.29 11.14
N TYR A 239 53.54 34.48 10.31
CA TYR A 239 54.18 33.35 9.67
C TYR A 239 55.39 33.75 8.81
N SER A 240 55.21 34.76 7.94
CA SER A 240 56.28 35.24 7.09
C SER A 240 57.53 35.76 7.89
N VAL A 241 57.27 36.52 8.97
CA VAL A 241 58.34 36.96 9.85
C VAL A 241 59.00 35.77 10.54
N SER A 242 58.25 34.81 11.06
CA SER A 242 58.83 33.63 11.71
C SER A 242 59.63 32.78 10.72
N GLN A 243 59.17 32.67 9.46
CA GLN A 243 59.93 31.98 8.39
C GLN A 243 61.26 32.62 8.07
N GLU A 244 61.30 33.96 7.87
CA GLU A 244 62.54 34.70 7.62
C GLU A 244 63.55 34.60 8.80
N THR A 245 62.99 34.61 10.04
CA THR A 245 63.76 34.44 11.26
C THR A 245 64.38 33.02 11.35
N ALA A 246 63.64 32.00 11.06
CA ALA A 246 64.12 30.61 11.05
C ALA A 246 65.17 30.37 9.97
N ASP A 247 64.95 30.93 8.76
CA ASP A 247 65.85 30.82 7.65
C ASP A 247 67.16 31.57 7.96
N ALA A 248 67.12 32.75 8.60
CA ALA A 248 68.31 33.50 9.05
C ALA A 248 69.01 32.75 10.17
N GLY A 249 68.32 32.22 11.16
CA GLY A 249 68.83 31.41 12.25
C GLY A 249 69.53 30.16 11.74
N LYS A 250 68.96 29.47 10.76
CA LYS A 250 69.56 28.31 10.09
C LYS A 250 70.95 28.64 9.45
N LYS A 251 70.96 29.71 8.69
CA LYS A 251 72.19 30.15 8.05
C LYS A 251 73.30 30.48 9.07
N THR A 252 72.88 31.08 10.19
CA THR A 252 73.86 31.39 11.27
C THR A 252 74.34 30.11 11.95
N TYR A 253 73.39 29.17 12.27
CA TYR A 253 73.75 27.86 12.82
C TYR A 253 74.72 27.09 11.90
N GLU A 254 74.45 26.99 10.61
CA GLU A 254 75.28 26.27 9.64
C GLU A 254 76.68 26.90 9.55
N ARG A 255 76.73 28.21 9.57
CA ARG A 255 78.05 28.93 9.58
C ARG A 255 78.84 28.66 10.85
N GLU A 256 78.18 28.85 12.05
CA GLU A 256 78.90 28.63 13.34
C GLU A 256 79.28 27.16 13.54
N LYS A 257 78.45 26.22 13.07
CA LYS A 257 78.80 24.80 13.03
C LYS A 257 80.06 24.51 12.26
N GLN A 258 80.17 25.07 11.05
CA GLN A 258 81.39 24.93 10.21
C GLN A 258 82.62 25.54 10.89
N LEU A 259 82.50 26.75 11.44
CA LEU A 259 83.60 27.41 12.13
C LEU A 259 84.05 26.64 13.39
N TRP A 260 83.17 26.03 14.11
CA TRP A 260 83.44 25.15 15.25
C TRP A 260 84.16 23.85 14.82
N GLU A 261 83.63 23.21 13.79
CA GLU A 261 84.25 21.98 13.22
C GLU A 261 85.71 22.28 12.74
N GLU A 262 85.96 23.46 12.15
CA GLU A 262 87.25 23.94 11.74
C GLU A 262 88.08 24.44 12.92
N LYS A 263 87.60 24.42 14.18
CA LYS A 263 88.24 24.89 15.41
C LYS A 263 88.55 26.39 15.41
N ILE A 264 87.79 27.20 14.71
CA ILE A 264 87.94 28.64 14.59
C ILE A 264 87.11 29.37 15.66
N SER A 265 85.87 28.93 15.94
CA SER A 265 84.94 29.50 16.93
C SER A 265 84.82 28.65 18.20
N ALA A 266 84.40 29.28 19.30
CA ALA A 266 84.20 28.60 20.56
C ALA A 266 82.91 27.72 20.49
N GLN A 267 82.92 26.55 21.18
CA GLN A 267 81.69 25.68 21.28
C GLN A 267 80.46 26.42 21.78
N GLN A 268 80.66 27.41 22.65
CA GLN A 268 79.55 28.21 23.22
C GLN A 268 78.78 28.99 22.13
N GLU A 269 79.53 29.55 21.11
CA GLU A 269 78.90 30.28 19.99
C GLU A 269 78.05 29.37 19.11
N PHE A 270 78.56 28.15 18.84
CA PHE A 270 77.81 27.12 18.12
C PHE A 270 76.50 26.71 18.87
N LEU A 271 76.60 26.40 20.19
CA LEU A 271 75.47 26.05 21.01
C LEU A 271 74.41 27.17 21.09
N LEU A 272 74.86 28.43 21.19
CA LEU A 272 73.97 29.57 21.17
C LEU A 272 73.21 29.71 19.81
N ALA A 273 73.98 29.54 18.72
CA ALA A 273 73.37 29.58 17.37
C ALA A 273 72.39 28.44 17.15
N GLU A 274 72.66 27.26 17.70
CA GLU A 274 71.74 26.10 17.68
C GLU A 274 70.49 26.39 18.49
N GLU A 275 70.59 26.95 19.70
CA GLU A 275 69.45 27.32 20.55
C GLU A 275 68.52 28.33 19.87
N LEU A 276 69.10 29.41 19.33
CA LEU A 276 68.36 30.46 18.61
C LEU A 276 67.67 29.94 17.36
N TRP A 277 68.29 29.02 16.62
CA TRP A 277 67.63 28.39 15.48
C TRP A 277 66.49 27.50 15.91
N ASN A 278 66.69 26.68 16.94
CA ASN A 278 65.60 25.82 17.49
C ASN A 278 64.42 26.65 17.99
N GLU A 279 64.64 27.76 18.68
CA GLU A 279 63.62 28.71 19.11
C GLU A 279 62.84 29.28 17.91
N ALA A 280 63.56 29.69 16.86
CA ALA A 280 62.97 30.22 15.64
C ALA A 280 62.09 29.16 14.89
N GLN A 281 62.55 27.89 14.88
CA GLN A 281 61.75 26.77 14.31
C GLN A 281 60.48 26.53 15.07
N ILE A 282 60.56 26.57 16.39
CA ILE A 282 59.34 26.43 17.25
C ILE A 282 58.33 27.54 16.94
N ALA A 283 58.83 28.79 16.82
CA ALA A 283 57.97 29.94 16.49
C ALA A 283 57.32 29.83 15.10
N LEU A 284 58.11 29.35 14.10
CA LEU A 284 57.57 29.09 12.75
C LEU A 284 56.50 27.99 12.75
N GLU A 285 56.75 26.86 13.42
CA GLU A 285 55.78 25.77 13.49
C GLU A 285 54.49 26.19 14.22
N LEU A 286 54.59 27.02 15.26
CA LEU A 286 53.41 27.60 15.93
C LEU A 286 52.61 28.49 14.97
N ALA A 287 53.28 29.37 14.21
CA ALA A 287 52.62 30.24 13.25
C ALA A 287 51.97 29.43 12.11
N ALA A 288 52.65 28.40 11.60
CA ALA A 288 52.12 27.47 10.61
C ALA A 288 50.88 26.73 11.13
N THR A 289 50.92 26.24 12.37
CA THR A 289 49.81 25.52 13.00
C THR A 289 48.57 26.40 13.15
N LYS A 290 48.73 27.68 13.50
CA LYS A 290 47.63 28.65 13.56
C LYS A 290 46.96 28.82 12.19
N LEU A 291 47.68 28.91 11.10
CA LEU A 291 47.14 29.01 9.74
C LEU A 291 46.44 27.72 9.31
N ARG A 292 47.06 26.53 9.56
CA ARG A 292 46.45 25.23 9.25
C ARG A 292 45.12 25.02 9.98
N ALA A 293 44.98 25.48 11.23
CA ALA A 293 43.73 25.43 11.99
C ALA A 293 42.60 26.19 11.30
N LEU A 294 42.90 27.25 10.56
CA LEU A 294 41.96 27.99 9.73
C LEU A 294 41.71 27.34 8.36
N GLY A 295 42.38 26.25 8.03
CA GLY A 295 42.32 25.61 6.72
C GLY A 295 43.17 26.30 5.65
N VAL A 296 44.08 27.19 6.06
CA VAL A 296 45.00 27.89 5.16
C VAL A 296 46.34 27.15 5.13
N GLN A 297 46.82 26.81 3.93
CA GLN A 297 48.11 26.16 3.76
C GLN A 297 49.22 27.23 3.81
N PRO A 298 50.20 27.14 4.75
CA PRO A 298 51.27 28.13 4.89
C PRO A 298 52.18 28.21 3.68
N GLU A 299 52.33 27.09 2.97
CA GLU A 299 53.33 26.93 1.87
C GLU A 299 52.81 27.46 0.52
N SER A 300 51.53 27.86 0.42
CA SER A 300 50.91 28.26 -0.84
C SER A 300 51.31 29.63 -1.39
N GLY A 301 52.45 30.20 -0.94
CA GLY A 301 53.04 31.43 -1.48
C GLY A 301 52.03 32.59 -1.54
N PHE A 302 51.94 33.39 -0.48
CA PHE A 302 51.01 34.51 -0.45
C PHE A 302 51.45 35.62 -1.38
N LEU A 303 50.75 35.80 -2.53
CA LEU A 303 50.88 37.04 -3.27
C LEU A 303 50.48 38.19 -2.35
N ARG A 304 51.32 39.22 -2.24
CA ARG A 304 51.06 40.40 -1.35
C ARG A 304 49.71 41.04 -1.57
N ALA A 305 49.11 40.84 -2.75
CA ALA A 305 47.79 41.35 -3.12
C ALA A 305 46.60 40.65 -2.40
N ASN A 306 46.78 39.44 -1.85
CA ASN A 306 45.68 38.62 -1.33
C ASN A 306 45.83 38.26 0.16
N ILE A 307 46.64 39.03 0.90
CA ILE A 307 47.00 38.71 2.30
C ILE A 307 45.78 38.70 3.24
N THR A 308 44.74 39.52 2.95
CA THR A 308 43.49 39.63 3.73
C THR A 308 42.40 38.66 3.28
N GLN A 309 42.50 38.07 2.08
CA GLN A 309 41.43 37.29 1.49
C GLN A 309 41.36 35.88 2.08
N TYR A 310 40.17 35.53 2.58
CA TYR A 310 39.85 34.21 3.07
C TYR A 310 38.71 33.62 2.23
N GLU A 311 38.93 32.46 1.66
CA GLU A 311 37.95 31.74 0.87
C GLU A 311 37.18 30.79 1.75
N ILE A 312 35.87 30.96 1.79
CA ILE A 312 34.93 30.05 2.44
C ILE A 312 34.55 29.00 1.43
N ARG A 313 34.89 27.75 1.71
CA ARG A 313 34.71 26.62 0.79
C ARG A 313 33.69 25.62 1.27
N ALA A 314 33.04 24.93 0.32
CA ALA A 314 32.10 23.85 0.63
C ALA A 314 32.84 22.70 1.34
N PRO A 315 32.37 22.29 2.54
CA PRO A 315 33.01 21.19 3.29
C PRO A 315 32.64 19.81 2.74
N ILE A 316 31.51 19.69 2.08
CA ILE A 316 30.98 18.48 1.43
C ILE A 316 30.49 18.80 0.02
N SER A 317 30.37 17.77 -0.83
CA SER A 317 29.61 17.88 -2.08
C SER A 317 28.11 17.78 -1.78
N GLY A 318 27.27 18.55 -2.48
CA GLY A 318 25.83 18.55 -2.23
C GLY A 318 25.13 19.76 -2.83
N ILE A 319 23.97 20.10 -2.29
CA ILE A 319 23.14 21.25 -2.73
C ILE A 319 23.10 22.30 -1.62
N ILE A 320 23.22 23.56 -1.97
CA ILE A 320 23.03 24.69 -1.04
C ILE A 320 21.53 24.83 -0.74
N ILE A 321 21.12 24.48 0.49
CA ILE A 321 19.71 24.52 0.93
C ILE A 321 19.37 25.80 1.70
N ALA A 322 20.37 26.51 2.20
CA ALA A 322 20.17 27.82 2.80
C ALA A 322 21.38 28.72 2.51
N LYS A 323 21.11 30.00 2.32
CA LYS A 323 22.11 31.07 2.12
C LYS A 323 21.70 32.28 2.95
N ALA A 324 22.54 32.63 3.91
CA ALA A 324 22.33 33.74 4.84
C ALA A 324 23.51 34.71 4.79
N VAL A 325 23.98 35.05 3.60
CA VAL A 325 25.12 35.95 3.41
C VAL A 325 24.92 36.89 2.21
N ALA A 326 25.30 38.17 2.38
CA ALA A 326 25.29 39.19 1.34
C ALA A 326 26.63 39.89 1.19
N ARG A 327 26.87 40.45 -0.01
CA ARG A 327 28.07 41.23 -0.26
C ARG A 327 28.08 42.51 0.61
N GLY A 328 29.21 42.82 1.24
CA GLY A 328 29.37 43.97 2.14
C GLY A 328 29.00 43.68 3.58
N GLU A 329 28.48 42.49 3.89
CA GLU A 329 28.13 42.05 5.24
C GLU A 329 29.36 41.77 6.08
N VAL A 330 29.31 42.13 7.37
CA VAL A 330 30.36 41.81 8.35
C VAL A 330 29.99 40.48 9.02
N LEU A 331 30.87 39.49 8.83
CA LEU A 331 30.68 38.16 9.42
C LEU A 331 31.51 38.00 10.69
N LYS A 332 30.91 37.32 11.67
CA LYS A 332 31.58 36.82 12.88
C LYS A 332 31.92 35.34 12.71
N GLU A 333 32.73 34.79 13.58
CA GLU A 333 33.18 33.38 13.54
C GLU A 333 32.03 32.37 13.74
N ASP A 334 30.91 32.77 14.31
CA ASP A 334 29.72 31.95 14.59
C ASP A 334 28.55 32.16 13.60
N SER A 335 28.74 33.02 12.58
CA SER A 335 27.69 33.33 11.59
C SER A 335 27.44 32.14 10.67
N GLU A 336 26.26 31.53 10.73
CA GLU A 336 25.84 30.52 9.75
C GLU A 336 25.54 31.19 8.41
N ILE A 337 26.39 30.95 7.41
CA ILE A 337 26.32 31.64 6.11
C ILE A 337 25.74 30.77 4.99
N TYR A 338 25.98 29.47 5.04
CA TYR A 338 25.40 28.50 4.13
C TYR A 338 25.04 27.22 4.89
N THR A 339 24.06 26.52 4.34
CA THR A 339 23.80 25.12 4.71
C THR A 339 23.90 24.30 3.43
N VAL A 340 24.77 23.30 3.42
CA VAL A 340 24.97 22.35 2.30
C VAL A 340 24.46 20.99 2.73
N ALA A 341 23.61 20.38 1.92
CA ALA A 341 23.07 19.04 2.15
C ALA A 341 23.53 18.09 1.04
N ASP A 342 24.07 16.95 1.40
CA ASP A 342 24.23 15.84 0.48
C ASP A 342 22.88 15.09 0.40
N VAL A 343 22.33 15.08 -0.80
CA VAL A 343 21.01 14.46 -1.09
C VAL A 343 21.14 13.10 -1.75
N SER A 344 22.32 12.48 -1.76
CA SER A 344 22.51 11.12 -2.27
C SER A 344 21.73 10.07 -1.49
N THR A 345 21.41 10.37 -0.22
CA THR A 345 20.45 9.65 0.61
C THR A 345 19.48 10.64 1.21
N VAL A 346 18.23 10.23 1.31
CA VAL A 346 17.16 11.01 1.96
C VAL A 346 16.45 10.15 2.99
N TRP A 347 15.74 10.78 3.89
CA TRP A 347 14.87 10.09 4.83
C TRP A 347 13.43 10.32 4.48
N THR A 348 12.59 9.34 4.79
CA THR A 348 11.15 9.51 4.83
C THR A 348 10.70 9.52 6.28
N ALA A 349 10.08 10.59 6.71
CA ALA A 349 9.41 10.69 7.99
C ALA A 349 7.99 10.13 7.85
N VAL A 350 7.80 8.89 8.28
CA VAL A 350 6.53 8.15 8.19
C VAL A 350 5.72 8.37 9.46
N THR A 351 4.47 8.77 9.31
CA THR A 351 3.56 8.98 10.44
C THR A 351 2.95 7.64 10.87
N VAL A 352 3.23 7.23 12.10
CA VAL A 352 2.75 5.96 12.68
C VAL A 352 1.70 6.24 13.74
N TYR A 353 0.50 5.69 13.56
CA TYR A 353 -0.58 5.81 14.54
C TYR A 353 -0.36 4.85 15.72
N PRO A 354 -0.87 5.17 16.93
CA PRO A 354 -0.66 4.33 18.12
C PRO A 354 -1.07 2.86 17.95
N LYS A 355 -2.14 2.62 17.21
CA LYS A 355 -2.64 1.26 16.91
C LYS A 355 -1.64 0.43 16.08
N ASP A 356 -0.80 1.10 15.26
CA ASP A 356 0.10 0.47 14.31
C ASP A 356 1.54 0.35 14.86
N LEU A 357 1.82 0.95 16.04
CA LEU A 357 3.15 0.90 16.67
C LEU A 357 3.63 -0.53 16.98
N ASN A 358 2.69 -1.45 17.24
CA ASN A 358 3.02 -2.84 17.51
C ASN A 358 3.41 -3.63 16.26
N VAL A 359 3.19 -3.07 15.10
CA VAL A 359 3.42 -3.73 13.80
C VAL A 359 4.75 -3.33 13.18
N ILE A 360 5.14 -2.06 13.33
CA ILE A 360 6.37 -1.53 12.74
C ILE A 360 7.59 -1.85 13.60
N ARG A 361 8.70 -2.25 12.98
CA ARG A 361 9.98 -2.58 13.64
C ARG A 361 11.16 -1.95 12.91
N VAL A 362 12.19 -1.58 13.66
CA VAL A 362 13.49 -1.19 13.09
C VAL A 362 14.08 -2.38 12.34
N GLY A 363 14.65 -2.13 11.17
CA GLY A 363 15.18 -3.14 10.25
C GLY A 363 14.16 -3.72 9.28
N GLN A 364 12.87 -3.33 9.37
CA GLN A 364 11.82 -3.79 8.46
C GLN A 364 11.95 -3.09 7.11
N LYS A 365 11.77 -3.87 6.02
CA LYS A 365 11.71 -3.34 4.66
C LYS A 365 10.37 -2.63 4.43
N VAL A 366 10.42 -1.53 3.72
CA VAL A 366 9.28 -0.68 3.40
C VAL A 366 9.35 -0.29 1.93
N SER A 367 8.28 -0.47 1.18
CA SER A 367 8.12 0.15 -0.12
C SER A 367 7.61 1.58 0.08
N VAL A 368 8.31 2.55 -0.45
CA VAL A 368 7.93 3.97 -0.39
C VAL A 368 7.55 4.43 -1.78
N LYS A 369 6.30 4.89 -1.92
CA LYS A 369 5.72 5.36 -3.18
C LYS A 369 5.33 6.83 -3.09
N ALA A 370 5.78 7.62 -4.07
CA ALA A 370 5.40 9.04 -4.13
C ALA A 370 3.90 9.19 -4.44
N THR A 371 3.24 10.14 -3.77
CA THR A 371 1.79 10.33 -3.94
C THR A 371 1.44 10.98 -5.27
N ALA A 372 2.29 11.88 -5.78
CA ALA A 372 2.02 12.68 -6.98
C ALA A 372 2.79 12.24 -8.23
N TYR A 373 3.73 11.31 -8.09
CA TYR A 373 4.62 10.87 -9.17
C TYR A 373 4.73 9.35 -9.15
N ASP A 374 5.00 8.77 -10.31
CA ASP A 374 5.24 7.32 -10.42
C ASP A 374 6.70 6.98 -10.07
N VAL A 375 7.05 7.21 -8.80
CA VAL A 375 8.34 6.90 -8.21
C VAL A 375 8.11 6.01 -7.01
N GLU A 376 8.77 4.86 -7.00
CA GLU A 376 8.73 3.87 -5.94
C GLU A 376 10.16 3.39 -5.65
N SER A 377 10.49 3.18 -4.38
CA SER A 377 11.77 2.63 -3.95
C SER A 377 11.58 1.82 -2.67
N GLU A 378 12.41 0.79 -2.52
CA GLU A 378 12.52 0.08 -1.25
C GLU A 378 13.45 0.85 -0.30
N GLY A 379 13.03 0.92 0.95
CA GLY A 379 13.81 1.47 2.05
C GLY A 379 13.79 0.57 3.27
N MET A 380 14.49 0.99 4.32
CA MET A 380 14.53 0.29 5.59
C MET A 380 14.17 1.24 6.74
N VAL A 381 13.36 0.76 7.69
CA VAL A 381 13.09 1.49 8.92
C VAL A 381 14.36 1.54 9.77
N THR A 382 14.95 2.72 9.91
CA THR A 382 16.17 2.93 10.68
C THR A 382 15.91 3.41 12.11
N TYR A 383 14.76 4.04 12.34
CA TYR A 383 14.40 4.60 13.64
C TYR A 383 12.88 4.67 13.82
N ILE A 384 12.42 4.50 15.03
CA ILE A 384 11.03 4.74 15.44
C ILE A 384 11.07 5.62 16.69
N SER A 385 10.36 6.74 16.65
CA SER A 385 10.30 7.66 17.78
C SER A 385 9.67 7.00 19.01
N THR A 386 10.32 7.12 20.15
CA THR A 386 9.80 6.72 21.46
C THR A 386 8.81 7.73 22.03
N LEU A 387 8.83 8.97 21.50
CA LEU A 387 7.94 10.03 21.90
C LEU A 387 6.75 10.11 20.95
N ILE A 388 5.56 10.12 21.50
CA ILE A 388 4.34 10.40 20.76
C ILE A 388 4.11 11.90 20.78
N GLY A 389 3.96 12.49 19.58
CA GLY A 389 3.72 13.93 19.44
C GLY A 389 2.46 14.38 20.20
N GLY A 390 2.59 15.38 21.05
CA GLY A 390 1.49 15.84 21.93
C GLY A 390 0.26 16.34 21.15
N GLN A 391 0.47 16.98 19.99
CA GLN A 391 -0.62 17.52 19.16
C GLN A 391 -1.19 16.48 18.19
N THR A 392 -0.32 15.73 17.50
CA THR A 392 -0.73 14.75 16.47
C THR A 392 -1.10 13.39 17.06
N ARG A 393 -0.62 13.08 18.26
CA ARG A 393 -0.74 11.77 18.94
C ARG A 393 -0.20 10.62 18.08
N THR A 394 0.79 10.90 17.23
CA THR A 394 1.45 9.94 16.37
C THR A 394 2.93 9.85 16.70
N ALA A 395 3.53 8.71 16.43
CA ALA A 395 4.98 8.53 16.40
C ALA A 395 5.50 8.76 14.98
N THR A 396 6.80 9.01 14.86
CA THR A 396 7.48 9.11 13.55
C THR A 396 8.42 7.92 13.39
N ALA A 397 8.26 7.18 12.31
CA ALA A 397 9.26 6.23 11.86
C ALA A 397 10.10 6.85 10.76
N ARG A 398 11.40 6.59 10.77
CA ARG A 398 12.35 7.05 9.76
C ARG A 398 12.71 5.90 8.85
N VAL A 399 12.51 6.09 7.55
CA VAL A 399 12.92 5.17 6.51
C VAL A 399 14.02 5.83 5.69
N GLU A 400 15.14 5.17 5.52
CA GLU A 400 16.24 5.65 4.68
C GLU A 400 16.06 5.16 3.25
N LEU A 401 16.21 6.09 2.29
CA LEU A 401 16.11 5.84 0.86
C LEU A 401 17.41 6.22 0.16
N ASP A 402 17.88 5.38 -0.73
CA ASP A 402 18.91 5.74 -1.70
C ASP A 402 18.34 6.72 -2.72
N ASN A 403 19.08 7.78 -2.99
CA ASN A 403 18.68 8.84 -3.90
C ASN A 403 19.81 9.28 -4.83
N ALA A 404 20.69 8.36 -5.20
CA ALA A 404 21.82 8.64 -6.12
C ALA A 404 21.35 9.24 -7.46
N GLU A 405 20.15 8.88 -7.92
CA GLU A 405 19.54 9.42 -9.15
C GLU A 405 18.76 10.73 -8.94
N GLY A 406 18.64 11.24 -7.71
CA GLY A 406 17.94 12.49 -7.39
C GLY A 406 16.42 12.45 -7.62
N LYS A 407 15.81 11.27 -7.62
CA LYS A 407 14.36 11.07 -7.79
C LYS A 407 13.55 11.61 -6.61
N TRP A 408 14.09 11.46 -5.42
CA TRP A 408 13.44 11.89 -4.18
C TRP A 408 13.86 13.30 -3.83
N ARG A 409 12.88 14.18 -3.65
CA ARG A 409 13.11 15.56 -3.23
C ARG A 409 12.51 15.79 -1.86
N PRO A 410 13.24 16.34 -0.89
CA PRO A 410 12.67 16.77 0.39
C PRO A 410 11.46 17.65 0.19
N GLY A 411 10.40 17.40 0.97
CA GLY A 411 9.07 18.01 0.80
C GLY A 411 8.07 17.18 -0.02
N MET A 412 8.48 16.06 -0.64
CA MET A 412 7.56 15.16 -1.34
C MET A 412 6.73 14.35 -0.33
N PHE A 413 5.41 14.30 -0.56
CA PHE A 413 4.53 13.38 0.17
C PHE A 413 4.58 11.98 -0.42
N VAL A 414 4.58 10.99 0.46
CA VAL A 414 4.71 9.59 0.12
C VAL A 414 3.75 8.70 0.93
N ASN A 415 3.50 7.50 0.40
CA ASN A 415 2.90 6.40 1.13
C ASN A 415 3.97 5.33 1.34
N ALA A 416 4.18 4.97 2.59
CA ALA A 416 5.05 3.88 3.00
C ALA A 416 4.20 2.62 3.18
N GLU A 417 4.49 1.56 2.42
CA GLU A 417 3.82 0.26 2.52
C GLU A 417 4.77 -0.75 3.13
N LEU A 418 4.32 -1.38 4.20
CA LEU A 418 5.07 -2.46 4.85
C LEU A 418 4.17 -3.66 5.12
N VAL A 419 4.75 -4.86 5.11
CA VAL A 419 4.05 -6.07 5.53
C VAL A 419 3.97 -6.07 7.04
N ALA A 420 2.74 -6.04 7.55
CA ALA A 420 2.49 -5.95 8.98
C ALA A 420 2.87 -7.24 9.71
N GLU A 421 2.38 -8.36 9.21
CA GLU A 421 2.55 -9.69 9.78
C GLU A 421 2.32 -10.73 8.68
N GLU A 422 2.95 -11.90 8.81
CA GLU A 422 2.64 -13.05 7.99
C GLU A 422 1.69 -13.96 8.78
N ILE A 423 0.47 -14.13 8.28
CA ILE A 423 -0.58 -14.87 8.99
C ILE A 423 -0.97 -16.08 8.16
N ALA A 424 -0.74 -17.26 8.70
CA ALA A 424 -1.25 -18.49 8.10
C ALA A 424 -2.74 -18.63 8.38
N VAL A 425 -3.54 -18.81 7.33
CA VAL A 425 -4.98 -19.03 7.41
C VAL A 425 -5.34 -20.37 6.79
N PRO A 426 -6.33 -21.11 7.34
CA PRO A 426 -6.68 -22.45 6.87
C PRO A 426 -7.39 -22.45 5.52
N VAL A 427 -8.11 -21.36 5.20
CA VAL A 427 -8.87 -21.22 3.95
C VAL A 427 -8.74 -19.78 3.45
N ALA A 428 -8.30 -19.63 2.22
CA ALA A 428 -8.26 -18.35 1.54
C ALA A 428 -8.81 -18.46 0.11
N VAL A 429 -9.36 -17.37 -0.38
CA VAL A 429 -9.82 -17.22 -1.77
C VAL A 429 -9.24 -15.95 -2.38
N SER A 430 -9.16 -15.90 -3.72
CA SER A 430 -8.73 -14.69 -4.41
C SER A 430 -9.72 -13.55 -4.21
N VAL A 431 -9.22 -12.36 -3.89
CA VAL A 431 -10.06 -11.14 -3.79
C VAL A 431 -10.79 -10.86 -5.10
N HIS A 432 -10.16 -11.17 -6.25
CA HIS A 432 -10.76 -10.98 -7.58
C HIS A 432 -11.94 -11.92 -7.89
N ALA A 433 -12.06 -13.02 -7.16
CA ALA A 433 -13.17 -13.97 -7.29
C ALA A 433 -14.42 -13.51 -6.56
N ILE A 434 -14.27 -12.60 -5.60
CA ILE A 434 -15.37 -12.14 -4.76
C ILE A 434 -16.31 -11.24 -5.56
N GLN A 435 -17.59 -11.56 -5.52
CA GLN A 435 -18.65 -10.76 -6.11
C GLN A 435 -19.62 -10.33 -5.02
N THR A 436 -20.36 -9.24 -5.28
CA THR A 436 -21.48 -8.86 -4.43
C THR A 436 -22.76 -9.40 -5.06
N PHE A 437 -23.51 -10.22 -4.32
CA PHE A 437 -24.83 -10.72 -4.73
C PHE A 437 -25.82 -10.39 -3.62
N HIS A 438 -26.89 -9.66 -3.96
CA HIS A 438 -27.68 -8.92 -2.98
C HIS A 438 -26.74 -8.08 -2.10
N ASP A 439 -26.77 -8.21 -0.79
CA ASP A 439 -25.88 -7.49 0.14
C ASP A 439 -24.72 -8.36 0.67
N TRP A 440 -24.51 -9.55 0.07
CA TRP A 440 -23.50 -10.49 0.51
C TRP A 440 -22.23 -10.46 -0.35
N SER A 441 -21.09 -10.66 0.29
CA SER A 441 -19.85 -11.02 -0.40
C SER A 441 -19.88 -12.52 -0.71
N VAL A 442 -19.80 -12.89 -1.98
CA VAL A 442 -19.97 -14.28 -2.42
C VAL A 442 -18.84 -14.72 -3.34
N VAL A 443 -18.61 -16.03 -3.42
CA VAL A 443 -17.95 -16.70 -4.54
C VAL A 443 -18.93 -17.65 -5.22
N PHE A 444 -18.64 -17.99 -6.46
CA PHE A 444 -19.37 -19.05 -7.18
C PHE A 444 -18.62 -20.36 -6.98
N GLY A 445 -19.09 -21.17 -6.03
CA GLY A 445 -18.55 -22.51 -5.77
C GLY A 445 -18.95 -23.47 -6.87
N ARG A 446 -18.01 -24.33 -7.32
CA ARG A 446 -18.23 -25.34 -8.34
C ARG A 446 -18.48 -26.71 -7.72
N TYR A 447 -19.57 -27.37 -8.17
CA TYR A 447 -19.96 -28.73 -7.79
C TYR A 447 -20.32 -29.48 -9.06
N ASP A 448 -19.42 -30.28 -9.58
CA ASP A 448 -19.48 -30.93 -10.90
C ASP A 448 -19.70 -29.90 -12.03
N GLN A 449 -20.84 -29.88 -12.66
CA GLN A 449 -21.23 -28.91 -13.69
C GLN A 449 -22.11 -27.75 -13.16
N TYR A 450 -22.37 -27.71 -11.84
CA TYR A 450 -23.15 -26.67 -11.23
C TYR A 450 -22.27 -25.63 -10.56
N PHE A 451 -22.66 -24.36 -10.70
CA PHE A 451 -22.16 -23.25 -9.90
C PHE A 451 -23.23 -22.76 -8.97
N GLU A 452 -22.85 -22.52 -7.74
CA GLU A 452 -23.76 -22.04 -6.71
C GLU A 452 -23.16 -20.84 -5.99
N VAL A 453 -24.00 -19.83 -5.74
CA VAL A 453 -23.63 -18.65 -4.95
C VAL A 453 -23.36 -19.08 -3.52
N ARG A 454 -22.13 -18.80 -3.03
CA ARG A 454 -21.69 -19.11 -1.67
C ARG A 454 -21.39 -17.81 -0.93
N PRO A 455 -22.24 -17.39 0.00
CA PRO A 455 -21.95 -16.28 0.87
C PRO A 455 -20.73 -16.56 1.76
N LEU A 456 -19.86 -15.57 1.89
CA LEU A 456 -18.64 -15.68 2.65
C LEU A 456 -18.61 -14.69 3.80
N LYS A 457 -18.16 -15.15 4.96
CA LYS A 457 -17.69 -14.29 6.02
C LYS A 457 -16.19 -14.12 5.88
N LEU A 458 -15.78 -12.93 5.49
CA LEU A 458 -14.40 -12.62 5.17
C LEU A 458 -13.63 -12.17 6.42
N GLY A 459 -12.35 -12.56 6.49
CA GLY A 459 -11.40 -12.16 7.50
C GLY A 459 -10.37 -11.17 6.96
N ARG A 460 -9.09 -11.44 7.25
CA ARG A 460 -7.93 -10.61 6.87
C ARG A 460 -7.64 -10.75 5.37
N SER A 461 -7.11 -9.69 4.77
CA SER A 461 -6.74 -9.68 3.35
C SER A 461 -5.42 -8.91 3.14
N ASP A 462 -4.66 -9.29 2.11
CA ASP A 462 -3.49 -8.57 1.62
C ASP A 462 -3.73 -7.85 0.28
N GLY A 463 -4.98 -7.93 -0.23
CA GLY A 463 -5.39 -7.34 -1.51
C GLY A 463 -5.30 -8.32 -2.69
N GLU A 464 -4.66 -9.48 -2.52
CA GLU A 464 -4.63 -10.58 -3.49
C GLU A 464 -5.47 -11.77 -3.02
N MET A 465 -5.26 -12.15 -1.76
CA MET A 465 -5.99 -13.21 -1.09
C MET A 465 -6.76 -12.67 0.11
N VAL A 466 -7.85 -13.35 0.47
CA VAL A 466 -8.64 -13.04 1.64
C VAL A 466 -8.99 -14.31 2.41
N GLU A 467 -8.87 -14.23 3.72
CA GLU A 467 -9.26 -15.27 4.66
C GLU A 467 -10.77 -15.51 4.61
N VAL A 468 -11.17 -16.75 4.56
CA VAL A 468 -12.58 -17.16 4.70
C VAL A 468 -12.78 -17.73 6.09
N LEU A 469 -13.64 -17.07 6.87
CA LEU A 469 -13.99 -17.48 8.22
C LEU A 469 -15.14 -18.47 8.22
N GLU A 470 -16.14 -18.26 7.35
CA GLU A 470 -17.33 -19.10 7.20
C GLU A 470 -17.80 -19.07 5.73
N GLY A 471 -18.52 -20.12 5.29
CA GLY A 471 -19.20 -20.19 4.00
C GLY A 471 -18.48 -21.01 2.93
N PHE A 472 -17.19 -21.30 3.09
CA PHE A 472 -16.40 -22.11 2.15
C PHE A 472 -15.31 -22.90 2.88
N VAL A 473 -14.98 -24.11 2.42
CA VAL A 473 -14.02 -24.98 3.09
C VAL A 473 -12.83 -25.30 2.21
N HIS A 474 -11.74 -25.76 2.85
CA HIS A 474 -10.53 -26.19 2.13
C HIS A 474 -10.84 -27.29 1.12
N GLY A 475 -10.30 -27.16 -0.09
CA GLY A 475 -10.45 -28.12 -1.18
C GLY A 475 -11.63 -27.87 -2.10
N GLU A 476 -12.57 -26.98 -1.75
CA GLU A 476 -13.66 -26.60 -2.64
C GLU A 476 -13.16 -25.75 -3.81
N GLN A 477 -13.71 -26.01 -5.00
CA GLN A 477 -13.41 -25.26 -6.19
C GLN A 477 -14.35 -24.06 -6.37
N TYR A 478 -13.83 -22.97 -6.90
CA TYR A 478 -14.61 -21.76 -7.16
C TYR A 478 -14.15 -21.05 -8.44
N ALA A 479 -15.02 -20.21 -9.01
CA ALA A 479 -14.67 -19.36 -10.12
C ALA A 479 -13.77 -18.22 -9.65
N GLY A 480 -12.51 -18.23 -10.10
CA GLY A 480 -11.49 -17.22 -9.80
C GLY A 480 -11.55 -16.03 -10.75
N GLY A 481 -10.89 -16.18 -11.90
CA GLY A 481 -10.89 -15.14 -12.94
C GLY A 481 -12.23 -15.08 -13.68
N ASN A 482 -12.66 -13.85 -14.06
CA ASN A 482 -13.90 -13.57 -14.81
C ASN A 482 -15.20 -14.06 -14.17
N SER A 483 -15.25 -14.20 -12.83
CA SER A 483 -16.42 -14.63 -12.07
C SER A 483 -17.65 -13.74 -12.27
N PHE A 484 -17.46 -12.49 -12.70
CA PHE A 484 -18.53 -11.56 -13.06
C PHE A 484 -19.44 -12.09 -14.19
N ALA A 485 -18.89 -12.90 -15.11
CA ALA A 485 -19.67 -13.51 -16.19
C ALA A 485 -20.74 -14.45 -15.63
N LEU A 486 -20.44 -15.21 -14.56
CA LEU A 486 -21.42 -16.05 -13.87
C LEU A 486 -22.52 -15.21 -13.20
N LYS A 487 -22.15 -14.10 -12.58
CA LYS A 487 -23.13 -13.17 -12.00
C LYS A 487 -24.10 -12.63 -13.06
N ALA A 488 -23.59 -12.30 -14.25
CA ALA A 488 -24.41 -11.81 -15.34
C ALA A 488 -25.36 -12.88 -15.88
N GLU A 489 -24.92 -14.15 -15.95
CA GLU A 489 -25.75 -15.27 -16.41
C GLU A 489 -26.85 -15.61 -15.39
N LEU A 490 -26.52 -15.57 -14.09
CA LEU A 490 -27.50 -15.76 -13.02
C LEU A 490 -28.59 -14.67 -13.06
N GLY A 491 -28.20 -13.40 -13.31
CA GLY A 491 -29.15 -12.31 -13.43
C GLY A 491 -30.10 -12.45 -14.63
N LYS A 492 -29.66 -13.07 -15.74
CA LYS A 492 -30.54 -13.39 -16.85
C LYS A 492 -31.51 -14.51 -16.52
N ALA A 493 -31.05 -15.55 -15.82
CA ALA A 493 -31.90 -16.68 -15.42
C ALA A 493 -33.02 -16.24 -14.46
N SER A 494 -32.73 -15.37 -13.48
CA SER A 494 -33.75 -14.84 -12.57
C SER A 494 -34.76 -13.92 -13.27
N ALA A 495 -34.34 -13.13 -14.26
CA ALA A 495 -35.27 -12.27 -15.03
C ALA A 495 -36.25 -13.05 -15.95
N THR A 496 -35.93 -14.30 -16.29
CA THR A 496 -36.79 -15.17 -17.11
C THR A 496 -37.86 -15.92 -16.28
N HIS A 497 -37.73 -15.95 -14.95
CA HIS A 497 -38.68 -16.63 -14.05
C HIS A 497 -39.76 -15.70 -13.44
N ASP A 498 -39.65 -14.38 -13.67
CA ASP A 498 -40.59 -13.37 -13.16
C ASP A 498 -41.71 -12.99 -14.16
N HIS A 499 -42.03 -13.86 -15.15
CA HIS A 499 -43.15 -13.67 -16.11
C HIS A 499 -44.24 -14.71 -16.03
#